data_a1299e53fb4cef66be35cb493e70fe8a
#
_entry.id   a1299e53fb4cef66be35cb493e70fe8a
#
_cell.length_a   1.000
_cell.length_b   1.000
_cell.length_c   1.000
_cell.angle_alpha   90.00
_cell.angle_beta   90.00
_cell.angle_gamma   90.00
#
_symmetry.space_group_name_H-M   'P 1'
#
loop_
_entity.id
_entity.type
_entity.pdbx_description
1 polymer ?
#
loop_
_entity_poly.entity_id
_entity_poly.type
_entity_poly.pdbx_seq_one_letter_code
_entity_poly.pdbx_strand_id
1 'polypeptide(L)'
;NFVAIFRDHLLEQVLEIIKGIPVPYDPAGEKRVNVSANAGVYVIPEGTVFENVGDIINRIMIVSALARKEEEGSVIFYDDRMMEVRDRSMRIQRIFPMALAAKEFKVFYQPKVDVTTGRIVGAEALCRWYRDGKIVPPMDFIPVLEQNLDICQLDFYMLDCVCKDICRWLAEGKEVVRVSVNLSRKHLPDADLLEHIMTIIDDNQTPHQYIEIELTETTTDVAFKDLKRVVYGLQAEGISTSVDDFGIGYSSLNLIREIPWN
;
A
#
# COMPACT_ATOMS: atom_id res chain seq x y z
N ASN A 1 -7.44 -13.47 -22.24
CA ASN A 1 -8.51 -13.73 -21.25
C ASN A 1 -9.65 -14.48 -21.95
N PHE A 2 -10.12 -15.54 -21.33
CA PHE A 2 -11.25 -16.31 -21.84
C PHE A 2 -12.39 -16.20 -20.83
N VAL A 3 -13.63 -16.23 -21.33
CA VAL A 3 -14.83 -16.33 -20.53
C VAL A 3 -15.59 -17.58 -20.98
N ALA A 4 -15.98 -18.43 -20.03
CA ALA A 4 -16.75 -19.61 -20.29
C ALA A 4 -18.01 -19.61 -19.41
N ILE A 5 -19.12 -20.10 -19.96
CA ILE A 5 -20.37 -20.31 -19.23
C ILE A 5 -20.68 -21.80 -19.30
N PHE A 6 -20.90 -22.40 -18.16
CA PHE A 6 -21.23 -23.82 -18.06
C PHE A 6 -22.20 -24.06 -16.90
N ARG A 7 -22.78 -25.25 -16.84
CA ARG A 7 -23.70 -25.65 -15.76
C ARG A 7 -22.91 -26.02 -14.51
N ASP A 8 -23.50 -25.78 -13.35
CA ASP A 8 -22.90 -25.97 -12.01
C ASP A 8 -22.31 -27.38 -11.79
N HIS A 9 -22.94 -28.43 -12.31
CA HIS A 9 -22.46 -29.81 -12.19
C HIS A 9 -21.11 -30.06 -12.88
N LEU A 10 -20.63 -29.15 -13.73
CA LEU A 10 -19.31 -29.19 -14.37
C LEU A 10 -18.26 -28.41 -13.60
N LEU A 11 -18.64 -27.70 -12.53
CA LEU A 11 -17.75 -26.80 -11.82
C LEU A 11 -16.51 -27.52 -11.30
N GLU A 12 -16.67 -28.64 -10.61
CA GLU A 12 -15.53 -29.40 -10.06
C GLU A 12 -14.55 -29.84 -11.14
N GLN A 13 -15.03 -30.32 -12.28
CA GLN A 13 -14.19 -30.74 -13.40
C GLN A 13 -13.40 -29.55 -13.99
N VAL A 14 -14.06 -28.40 -14.13
CA VAL A 14 -13.41 -27.18 -14.62
C VAL A 14 -12.38 -26.67 -13.64
N LEU A 15 -12.66 -26.72 -12.33
CA LEU A 15 -11.69 -26.32 -11.30
C LEU A 15 -10.45 -27.21 -11.28
N GLU A 16 -10.59 -28.51 -11.48
CA GLU A 16 -9.45 -29.42 -11.60
C GLU A 16 -8.55 -29.07 -12.81
N ILE A 17 -9.17 -28.75 -13.95
CA ILE A 17 -8.44 -28.30 -15.15
C ILE A 17 -7.70 -26.99 -14.89
N ILE A 18 -8.31 -26.05 -14.20
CA ILE A 18 -7.73 -24.73 -13.88
C ILE A 18 -6.50 -24.89 -12.95
N LYS A 19 -6.60 -25.75 -11.94
CA LYS A 19 -5.47 -26.02 -11.01
C LYS A 19 -4.24 -26.56 -11.70
N GLY A 20 -4.42 -27.30 -12.80
CA GLY A 20 -3.31 -27.74 -13.65
C GLY A 20 -3.59 -29.04 -14.39
N ILE A 21 -3.27 -29.02 -15.65
CA ILE A 21 -3.28 -30.22 -16.51
C ILE A 21 -1.90 -30.48 -17.08
N PRO A 22 -1.45 -31.74 -17.12
CA PRO A 22 -0.20 -32.11 -17.75
C PRO A 22 -0.32 -32.07 -19.26
N VAL A 23 0.31 -31.11 -19.92
CA VAL A 23 0.31 -30.93 -21.36
C VAL A 23 1.63 -31.43 -21.94
N PRO A 24 1.63 -32.33 -22.97
CA PRO A 24 2.85 -32.72 -23.63
C PRO A 24 3.43 -31.55 -24.43
N TYR A 25 4.75 -31.36 -24.35
CA TYR A 25 5.43 -30.28 -25.06
C TYR A 25 6.52 -30.79 -26.03
N ASP A 26 6.69 -32.10 -26.14
CA ASP A 26 7.58 -32.71 -27.10
C ASP A 26 6.80 -33.52 -28.15
N PRO A 27 7.35 -33.73 -29.37
CA PRO A 27 6.67 -34.46 -30.45
C PRO A 27 6.34 -35.92 -30.11
N ALA A 28 7.07 -36.55 -29.20
CA ALA A 28 6.84 -37.90 -28.75
C ALA A 28 5.81 -38.01 -27.63
N GLY A 29 5.42 -36.90 -27.00
CA GLY A 29 4.47 -36.84 -25.88
C GLY A 29 5.00 -37.40 -24.56
N GLU A 30 6.32 -37.64 -24.48
CA GLU A 30 6.98 -38.22 -23.29
C GLU A 30 7.23 -37.18 -22.20
N LYS A 31 7.52 -35.94 -22.62
CA LYS A 31 7.74 -34.81 -21.69
C LYS A 31 6.46 -33.99 -21.53
N ARG A 32 6.10 -33.73 -20.29
CA ARG A 32 4.90 -32.96 -19.95
C ARG A 32 5.23 -31.78 -19.05
N VAL A 33 4.54 -30.68 -19.24
CA VAL A 33 4.55 -29.52 -18.37
C VAL A 33 3.16 -29.34 -17.77
N ASN A 34 3.10 -29.01 -16.48
CA ASN A 34 1.83 -28.71 -15.86
C ASN A 34 1.43 -27.27 -16.24
N VAL A 35 0.28 -27.09 -16.86
CA VAL A 35 -0.26 -25.80 -17.24
C VAL A 35 -1.46 -25.49 -16.34
N SER A 36 -1.33 -24.45 -15.54
CA SER A 36 -2.40 -23.93 -14.68
C SER A 36 -2.90 -22.58 -15.18
N ALA A 37 -4.04 -22.14 -14.67
CA ALA A 37 -4.60 -20.84 -14.95
C ALA A 37 -5.28 -20.26 -13.70
N ASN A 38 -5.21 -18.95 -13.56
CA ASN A 38 -5.99 -18.27 -12.52
C ASN A 38 -7.38 -17.95 -13.04
N ALA A 39 -8.41 -18.19 -12.23
CA ALA A 39 -9.80 -18.00 -12.62
C ALA A 39 -10.62 -17.23 -11.61
N GLY A 40 -11.45 -16.32 -12.12
CA GLY A 40 -12.56 -15.73 -11.36
C GLY A 40 -13.87 -16.43 -11.71
N VAL A 41 -14.61 -16.86 -10.71
CA VAL A 41 -15.87 -17.59 -10.87
C VAL A 41 -17.03 -16.78 -10.31
N TYR A 42 -18.06 -16.60 -11.11
CA TYR A 42 -19.35 -16.09 -10.64
C TYR A 42 -20.41 -17.17 -10.77
N VAL A 43 -20.94 -17.62 -9.64
CA VAL A 43 -22.06 -18.57 -9.61
C VAL A 43 -23.34 -17.76 -9.72
N ILE A 44 -24.07 -17.94 -10.81
CA ILE A 44 -25.33 -17.24 -11.05
C ILE A 44 -26.43 -17.92 -10.21
N PRO A 45 -27.05 -17.22 -9.25
CA PRO A 45 -28.13 -17.79 -8.46
C PRO A 45 -29.32 -18.19 -9.34
N GLU A 46 -30.01 -19.28 -8.97
CA GLU A 46 -31.21 -19.72 -9.68
C GLU A 46 -32.27 -18.62 -9.64
N GLY A 47 -32.97 -18.44 -10.77
CA GLY A 47 -33.99 -17.40 -10.90
C GLY A 47 -33.47 -15.97 -11.08
N THR A 48 -32.15 -15.77 -11.16
CA THR A 48 -31.59 -14.43 -11.40
C THR A 48 -31.97 -13.92 -12.78
N VAL A 49 -32.58 -12.74 -12.83
CA VAL A 49 -32.85 -12.00 -14.07
C VAL A 49 -31.83 -10.86 -14.19
N PHE A 50 -31.10 -10.81 -15.28
CA PHE A 50 -30.17 -9.74 -15.57
C PHE A 50 -30.82 -8.73 -16.52
N GLU A 51 -30.83 -7.47 -16.13
CA GLU A 51 -31.27 -6.38 -17.00
C GLU A 51 -30.24 -6.10 -18.11
N ASN A 52 -28.95 -6.34 -17.79
CA ASN A 52 -27.83 -6.05 -18.68
C ASN A 52 -26.74 -7.13 -18.55
N VAL A 53 -26.24 -7.61 -19.71
CA VAL A 53 -25.10 -8.54 -19.77
C VAL A 53 -23.83 -7.92 -19.12
N GLY A 54 -23.71 -6.60 -19.14
CA GLY A 54 -22.62 -5.88 -18.49
C GLY A 54 -22.48 -6.19 -17.00
N ASP A 55 -23.57 -6.51 -16.31
CA ASP A 55 -23.55 -6.82 -14.88
C ASP A 55 -22.82 -8.13 -14.58
N ILE A 56 -23.02 -9.14 -15.43
CA ILE A 56 -22.30 -10.42 -15.33
C ILE A 56 -20.81 -10.20 -15.61
N ILE A 57 -20.50 -9.48 -16.69
CA ILE A 57 -19.12 -9.20 -17.09
C ILE A 57 -18.39 -8.42 -16.00
N ASN A 58 -19.03 -7.42 -15.39
CA ASN A 58 -18.44 -6.65 -14.30
C ASN A 58 -18.06 -7.53 -13.10
N ARG A 59 -18.95 -8.45 -12.68
CA ARG A 59 -18.68 -9.38 -11.59
C ARG A 59 -17.50 -10.30 -11.90
N ILE A 60 -17.48 -10.88 -13.12
CA ILE A 60 -16.39 -11.74 -13.58
C ILE A 60 -15.07 -10.96 -13.67
N MET A 61 -15.09 -9.72 -14.16
CA MET A 61 -13.89 -8.88 -14.26
C MET A 61 -13.27 -8.60 -12.90
N ILE A 62 -14.08 -8.35 -11.86
CA ILE A 62 -13.59 -8.12 -10.50
C ILE A 62 -12.81 -9.34 -10.00
N VAL A 63 -13.43 -10.52 -10.01
CA VAL A 63 -12.80 -11.74 -9.49
C VAL A 63 -11.62 -12.20 -10.35
N SER A 64 -11.68 -12.00 -11.66
CA SER A 64 -10.55 -12.30 -12.54
C SER A 64 -9.34 -11.38 -12.29
N ALA A 65 -9.57 -10.12 -11.91
CA ALA A 65 -8.50 -9.21 -11.55
C ALA A 65 -7.85 -9.57 -10.21
N LEU A 66 -8.66 -10.05 -9.25
CA LEU A 66 -8.16 -10.55 -7.97
C LEU A 66 -7.38 -11.85 -8.16
N ALA A 67 -7.93 -12.84 -8.86
CA ALA A 67 -7.28 -14.12 -9.10
C ALA A 67 -5.90 -13.98 -9.77
N ARG A 68 -5.71 -12.98 -10.64
CA ARG A 68 -4.40 -12.73 -11.28
C ARG A 68 -3.30 -12.28 -10.34
N LYS A 69 -3.63 -11.79 -9.15
CA LYS A 69 -2.66 -11.36 -8.14
C LYS A 69 -2.23 -12.49 -7.20
N GLU A 70 -2.94 -13.59 -7.25
CA GLU A 70 -2.69 -14.77 -6.45
C GLU A 70 -1.72 -15.74 -7.14
N GLU A 71 -1.31 -16.79 -6.43
CA GLU A 71 -0.47 -17.84 -6.96
C GLU A 71 -1.12 -18.57 -8.15
N GLU A 72 -0.29 -19.20 -8.97
CA GLU A 72 -0.76 -19.97 -10.14
C GLU A 72 -1.77 -21.07 -9.74
N GLY A 73 -2.84 -21.19 -10.53
CA GLY A 73 -3.93 -22.13 -10.28
C GLY A 73 -4.98 -21.64 -9.28
N SER A 74 -4.89 -20.39 -8.84
CA SER A 74 -5.85 -19.82 -7.90
C SER A 74 -7.22 -19.57 -8.52
N VAL A 75 -8.26 -19.89 -7.74
CA VAL A 75 -9.65 -19.67 -8.11
C VAL A 75 -10.32 -18.79 -7.08
N ILE A 76 -10.87 -17.65 -7.51
CA ILE A 76 -11.63 -16.74 -6.64
C ILE A 76 -13.09 -16.73 -7.07
N PHE A 77 -13.98 -16.94 -6.10
CA PHE A 77 -15.41 -16.83 -6.28
C PHE A 77 -15.87 -15.41 -6.00
N TYR A 78 -16.81 -14.94 -6.81
CA TYR A 78 -17.44 -13.65 -6.63
C TYR A 78 -18.30 -13.63 -5.36
N ASP A 79 -18.17 -12.54 -4.59
CA ASP A 79 -19.02 -12.16 -3.46
C ASP A 79 -19.48 -10.71 -3.69
N ASP A 80 -20.74 -10.41 -3.38
CA ASP A 80 -21.30 -9.05 -3.57
C ASP A 80 -20.53 -7.98 -2.81
N ARG A 81 -19.88 -8.32 -1.68
CA ARG A 81 -18.96 -7.42 -0.95
C ARG A 81 -17.80 -6.93 -1.80
N MET A 82 -17.33 -7.73 -2.77
CA MET A 82 -16.25 -7.34 -3.67
C MET A 82 -16.64 -6.16 -4.55
N MET A 83 -17.90 -6.08 -4.96
CA MET A 83 -18.44 -4.93 -5.69
C MET A 83 -18.44 -3.68 -4.80
N GLU A 84 -18.90 -3.80 -3.57
CA GLU A 84 -18.93 -2.69 -2.61
C GLU A 84 -17.52 -2.16 -2.32
N VAL A 85 -16.55 -3.05 -2.10
CA VAL A 85 -15.14 -2.69 -1.90
C VAL A 85 -14.57 -1.97 -3.11
N ARG A 86 -14.84 -2.47 -4.32
CA ARG A 86 -14.41 -1.84 -5.57
C ARG A 86 -15.02 -0.44 -5.74
N ASP A 87 -16.34 -0.31 -5.56
CA ASP A 87 -17.05 0.96 -5.72
C ASP A 87 -16.56 2.00 -4.70
N ARG A 88 -16.28 1.54 -3.47
CA ARG A 88 -15.67 2.37 -2.43
C ARG A 88 -14.26 2.82 -2.85
N SER A 89 -13.44 1.90 -3.35
CA SER A 89 -12.09 2.23 -3.82
C SER A 89 -12.12 3.25 -4.96
N MET A 90 -12.95 3.04 -5.96
CA MET A 90 -13.12 3.99 -7.07
C MET A 90 -13.61 5.36 -6.59
N ARG A 91 -14.51 5.40 -5.60
CA ARG A 91 -14.96 6.65 -5.00
C ARG A 91 -13.82 7.38 -4.31
N ILE A 92 -13.02 6.68 -3.51
CA ILE A 92 -11.86 7.26 -2.80
C ILE A 92 -10.86 7.84 -3.79
N GLN A 93 -10.45 7.09 -4.81
CA GLN A 93 -9.52 7.58 -5.84
C GLN A 93 -10.03 8.84 -6.53
N ARG A 94 -11.33 8.89 -6.85
CA ARG A 94 -11.93 10.06 -7.52
C ARG A 94 -11.96 11.30 -6.65
N ILE A 95 -12.20 11.15 -5.35
CA ILE A 95 -12.34 12.30 -4.44
C ILE A 95 -11.02 12.75 -3.83
N PHE A 96 -9.99 11.89 -3.80
CA PHE A 96 -8.71 12.14 -3.14
C PHE A 96 -8.05 13.47 -3.55
N PRO A 97 -7.89 13.82 -4.84
CA PRO A 97 -7.22 15.06 -5.22
C PRO A 97 -7.93 16.30 -4.66
N MET A 98 -9.27 16.30 -4.65
CA MET A 98 -10.05 17.41 -4.09
C MET A 98 -9.96 17.44 -2.56
N ALA A 99 -9.98 16.29 -1.90
CA ALA A 99 -9.84 16.19 -0.45
C ALA A 99 -8.46 16.68 0.03
N LEU A 100 -7.40 16.34 -0.73
CA LEU A 100 -6.04 16.81 -0.47
C LEU A 100 -5.96 18.35 -0.60
N ALA A 101 -6.46 18.89 -1.71
CA ALA A 101 -6.50 20.33 -1.94
C ALA A 101 -7.36 21.08 -0.90
N ALA A 102 -8.45 20.48 -0.42
CA ALA A 102 -9.31 21.02 0.63
C ALA A 102 -8.70 20.85 2.04
N LYS A 103 -7.52 20.25 2.16
CA LYS A 103 -6.82 19.98 3.44
C LYS A 103 -7.69 19.18 4.42
N GLU A 104 -8.42 18.20 3.90
CA GLU A 104 -9.24 17.29 4.73
C GLU A 104 -8.38 16.29 5.51
N PHE A 105 -7.12 16.06 5.11
CA PHE A 105 -6.17 15.23 5.83
C PHE A 105 -5.49 16.02 6.94
N LYS A 106 -5.48 15.46 8.15
CA LYS A 106 -4.94 16.08 9.36
C LYS A 106 -3.88 15.18 9.98
N VAL A 107 -2.87 15.81 10.57
CA VAL A 107 -1.85 15.10 11.34
C VAL A 107 -2.33 14.93 12.77
N PHE A 108 -2.23 13.70 13.27
CA PHE A 108 -2.38 13.35 14.67
C PHE A 108 -1.04 12.81 15.16
N TYR A 109 -0.65 13.15 16.36
CA TYR A 109 0.63 12.77 16.92
C TYR A 109 0.42 11.72 18.01
N GLN A 110 0.96 10.52 17.79
CA GLN A 110 0.99 9.46 18.80
C GLN A 110 2.33 9.53 19.54
N PRO A 111 2.36 9.79 20.86
CA PRO A 111 3.61 9.95 21.59
C PRO A 111 4.35 8.61 21.73
N LYS A 112 5.68 8.65 21.50
CA LYS A 112 6.63 7.59 21.82
C LYS A 112 7.21 7.90 23.21
N VAL A 113 7.07 6.96 24.16
CA VAL A 113 7.43 7.17 25.58
C VAL A 113 8.59 6.26 25.96
N ASP A 114 9.59 6.82 26.61
CA ASP A 114 10.64 6.05 27.27
C ASP A 114 10.05 5.30 28.47
N VAL A 115 10.09 3.98 28.43
CA VAL A 115 9.46 3.11 29.44
C VAL A 115 10.12 3.20 30.81
N THR A 116 11.36 3.67 30.89
CA THR A 116 12.12 3.79 32.14
C THR A 116 11.81 5.09 32.86
N THR A 117 11.68 6.17 32.09
CA THR A 117 11.53 7.53 32.64
C THR A 117 10.09 8.06 32.57
N GLY A 118 9.25 7.45 31.74
CA GLY A 118 7.88 7.91 31.45
C GLY A 118 7.83 9.21 30.65
N ARG A 119 8.96 9.68 30.12
CA ARG A 119 9.02 10.91 29.33
C ARG A 119 8.70 10.66 27.87
N ILE A 120 8.07 11.63 27.22
CA ILE A 120 7.88 11.62 25.75
C ILE A 120 9.24 11.89 25.12
N VAL A 121 9.70 10.97 24.26
CA VAL A 121 10.99 11.04 23.58
C VAL A 121 10.85 11.18 22.07
N GLY A 122 9.64 11.02 21.55
CA GLY A 122 9.31 11.15 20.14
C GLY A 122 7.80 11.15 19.94
N ALA A 123 7.39 11.29 18.70
CA ALA A 123 6.00 11.11 18.30
C ALA A 123 5.91 10.53 16.90
N GLU A 124 4.87 9.77 16.60
CA GLU A 124 4.55 9.33 15.25
C GLU A 124 3.44 10.19 14.66
N ALA A 125 3.64 10.67 13.44
CA ALA A 125 2.65 11.45 12.70
C ALA A 125 1.70 10.52 11.96
N LEU A 126 0.47 10.44 12.41
CA LEU A 126 -0.57 9.60 11.87
C LEU A 126 -1.59 10.42 11.07
N CYS A 127 -1.87 9.99 9.85
CA CYS A 127 -2.88 10.61 9.00
C CYS A 127 -4.30 10.31 9.51
N ARG A 128 -5.16 11.34 9.54
CA ARG A 128 -6.61 11.21 9.78
C ARG A 128 -7.35 12.01 8.72
N TRP A 129 -8.22 11.35 7.97
CA TRP A 129 -9.02 12.01 6.96
C TRP A 129 -10.36 12.46 7.56
N TYR A 130 -10.58 13.77 7.61
CA TYR A 130 -11.83 14.38 8.06
C TYR A 130 -12.70 14.75 6.87
N ARG A 131 -13.84 14.08 6.74
CA ARG A 131 -14.78 14.34 5.70
C ARG A 131 -16.21 14.36 6.22
N ASP A 132 -16.99 15.38 5.85
CA ASP A 132 -18.40 15.53 6.24
C ASP A 132 -18.61 15.40 7.77
N GLY A 133 -17.67 15.95 8.56
CA GLY A 133 -17.71 15.94 10.02
C GLY A 133 -17.37 14.59 10.66
N LYS A 134 -16.87 13.63 9.88
CA LYS A 134 -16.48 12.28 10.35
C LYS A 134 -15.03 11.97 10.00
N ILE A 135 -14.44 11.09 10.81
CA ILE A 135 -13.12 10.53 10.50
C ILE A 135 -13.34 9.30 9.60
N VAL A 136 -12.72 9.31 8.41
CA VAL A 136 -12.59 8.13 7.57
C VAL A 136 -11.41 7.30 8.11
N PRO A 137 -11.62 6.03 8.48
CA PRO A 137 -10.53 5.19 9.00
C PRO A 137 -9.39 5.02 8.00
N PRO A 138 -8.11 5.04 8.44
CA PRO A 138 -6.96 4.84 7.56
C PRO A 138 -7.04 3.54 6.73
N MET A 139 -7.49 2.45 7.33
CA MET A 139 -7.69 1.16 6.64
C MET A 139 -8.66 1.23 5.45
N ASP A 140 -9.50 2.25 5.39
CA ASP A 140 -10.46 2.43 4.31
C ASP A 140 -9.86 3.12 3.09
N PHE A 141 -8.83 3.97 3.26
CA PHE A 141 -8.28 4.77 2.17
C PHE A 141 -6.78 4.51 1.89
N ILE A 142 -5.95 4.25 2.89
CA ILE A 142 -4.51 3.99 2.67
C ILE A 142 -4.28 2.87 1.67
N PRO A 143 -4.88 1.65 1.82
CA PRO A 143 -4.67 0.56 0.85
C PRO A 143 -5.16 0.90 -0.57
N VAL A 144 -6.13 1.80 -0.69
CA VAL A 144 -6.63 2.26 -1.99
C VAL A 144 -5.62 3.20 -2.66
N LEU A 145 -5.04 4.15 -1.90
CA LEU A 145 -4.03 5.08 -2.41
C LEU A 145 -2.71 4.38 -2.74
N GLU A 146 -2.39 3.29 -2.04
CA GLU A 146 -1.23 2.44 -2.33
C GLU A 146 -1.34 1.62 -3.61
N GLN A 147 -2.56 1.44 -4.16
CA GLN A 147 -2.74 0.76 -5.46
C GLN A 147 -2.19 1.58 -6.62
N ASN A 148 -2.03 2.88 -6.44
CA ASN A 148 -1.44 3.82 -7.39
C ASN A 148 -0.42 4.72 -6.68
N LEU A 149 -0.01 5.83 -7.30
CA LEU A 149 0.93 6.79 -6.72
C LEU A 149 0.28 7.91 -5.89
N ASP A 150 -1.03 7.83 -5.61
CA ASP A 150 -1.73 8.84 -4.80
C ASP A 150 -1.21 8.83 -3.36
N ILE A 151 -0.77 7.68 -2.84
CA ILE A 151 -0.14 7.60 -1.52
C ILE A 151 1.10 8.50 -1.44
N CYS A 152 1.89 8.58 -2.51
CA CYS A 152 3.08 9.43 -2.53
C CYS A 152 2.72 10.92 -2.37
N GLN A 153 1.62 11.36 -2.95
CA GLN A 153 1.15 12.74 -2.78
C GLN A 153 0.69 12.99 -1.34
N LEU A 154 0.03 12.01 -0.73
CA LEU A 154 -0.39 12.09 0.67
C LEU A 154 0.82 12.15 1.62
N ASP A 155 1.83 11.30 1.39
CA ASP A 155 3.03 11.24 2.24
C ASP A 155 3.79 12.58 2.22
N PHE A 156 4.02 13.16 1.04
CA PHE A 156 4.64 14.47 0.93
C PHE A 156 3.80 15.59 1.57
N TYR A 157 2.48 15.54 1.43
CA TYR A 157 1.59 16.46 2.11
C TYR A 157 1.68 16.33 3.63
N MET A 158 1.74 15.10 4.16
CA MET A 158 1.89 14.85 5.59
C MET A 158 3.23 15.35 6.10
N LEU A 159 4.33 15.12 5.38
CA LEU A 159 5.66 15.62 5.71
C LEU A 159 5.66 17.16 5.77
N ASP A 160 5.09 17.83 4.77
CA ASP A 160 4.97 19.30 4.76
C ASP A 160 4.17 19.82 5.95
N CYS A 161 3.06 19.16 6.32
CA CYS A 161 2.28 19.52 7.49
C CYS A 161 3.07 19.36 8.79
N VAL A 162 3.81 18.27 8.94
CA VAL A 162 4.65 18.01 10.13
C VAL A 162 5.75 19.05 10.23
N CYS A 163 6.43 19.37 9.13
CA CYS A 163 7.44 20.43 9.11
C CYS A 163 6.89 21.78 9.59
N LYS A 164 5.73 22.18 9.09
CA LYS A 164 5.04 23.40 9.51
C LYS A 164 4.67 23.38 11.00
N ASP A 165 4.20 22.24 11.52
CA ASP A 165 3.86 22.12 12.93
C ASP A 165 5.08 22.22 13.82
N ILE A 166 6.19 21.54 13.47
CA ILE A 166 7.47 21.63 14.20
C ILE A 166 7.96 23.07 14.26
N CYS A 167 8.04 23.75 13.11
CA CYS A 167 8.49 25.15 13.06
C CYS A 167 7.60 26.08 13.87
N ARG A 168 6.28 25.90 13.84
CA ARG A 168 5.34 26.64 14.68
C ARG A 168 5.61 26.41 16.17
N TRP A 169 5.79 25.15 16.61
CA TRP A 169 6.06 24.82 18.01
C TRP A 169 7.38 25.41 18.49
N LEU A 170 8.43 25.36 17.68
CA LEU A 170 9.71 25.98 17.98
C LEU A 170 9.59 27.49 18.10
N ALA A 171 8.86 28.15 17.20
CA ALA A 171 8.59 29.57 17.25
C ALA A 171 7.78 30.00 18.48
N GLU A 172 6.90 29.11 18.97
CA GLU A 172 6.14 29.29 20.23
C GLU A 172 6.97 28.98 21.48
N GLY A 173 8.26 28.62 21.35
CA GLY A 173 9.15 28.29 22.45
C GLY A 173 8.80 26.96 23.14
N LYS A 174 8.11 26.06 22.46
CA LYS A 174 7.77 24.73 23.00
C LYS A 174 8.96 23.79 22.90
N GLU A 175 9.04 22.87 23.85
CA GLU A 175 9.96 21.73 23.75
C GLU A 175 9.42 20.77 22.69
N VAL A 176 10.22 20.53 21.64
CA VAL A 176 9.86 19.68 20.50
C VAL A 176 10.67 18.41 20.53
N VAL A 177 9.99 17.27 20.39
CA VAL A 177 10.60 15.96 20.23
C VAL A 177 10.67 15.60 18.76
N ARG A 178 11.47 14.57 18.42
CA ARG A 178 11.53 14.03 17.06
C ARG A 178 10.18 13.45 16.65
N VAL A 179 9.78 13.73 15.41
CA VAL A 179 8.53 13.24 14.84
C VAL A 179 8.84 12.31 13.68
N SER A 180 8.36 11.06 13.74
CA SER A 180 8.43 10.14 12.62
C SER A 180 7.24 10.33 11.69
N VAL A 181 7.56 10.30 10.38
CA VAL A 181 6.61 10.41 9.29
C VAL A 181 6.72 9.17 8.41
N ASN A 182 5.60 8.52 8.20
CA ASN A 182 5.51 7.33 7.36
C ASN A 182 5.71 7.71 5.89
N LEU A 183 6.52 6.91 5.19
CA LEU A 183 6.78 7.04 3.76
C LEU A 183 6.56 5.68 3.08
N SER A 184 5.60 5.62 2.17
CA SER A 184 5.29 4.39 1.43
C SER A 184 6.47 3.95 0.56
N ARG A 185 6.72 2.65 0.50
CA ARG A 185 7.70 2.05 -0.43
C ARG A 185 7.45 2.37 -1.91
N LYS A 186 6.27 2.88 -2.25
CA LYS A 186 5.94 3.35 -3.61
C LYS A 186 6.82 4.49 -4.10
N HIS A 187 7.46 5.20 -3.18
CA HIS A 187 8.45 6.23 -3.48
C HIS A 187 9.81 5.69 -3.93
N LEU A 188 10.18 4.47 -3.51
CA LEU A 188 11.55 3.96 -3.69
C LEU A 188 12.07 3.95 -5.13
N PRO A 189 11.24 3.66 -6.17
CA PRO A 189 11.69 3.73 -7.56
C PRO A 189 11.99 5.14 -8.06
N ASP A 190 11.55 6.18 -7.35
CA ASP A 190 11.85 7.57 -7.71
C ASP A 190 13.31 7.90 -7.42
N ALA A 191 14.06 8.26 -8.47
CA ALA A 191 15.45 8.63 -8.34
C ALA A 191 15.65 9.95 -7.55
N ASP A 192 14.67 10.85 -7.66
CA ASP A 192 14.70 12.19 -7.09
C ASP A 192 14.04 12.27 -5.71
N LEU A 193 13.64 11.11 -5.14
CA LEU A 193 12.95 11.04 -3.85
C LEU A 193 13.67 11.81 -2.73
N LEU A 194 14.99 11.65 -2.64
CA LEU A 194 15.79 12.35 -1.63
C LEU A 194 15.70 13.88 -1.80
N GLU A 195 15.82 14.37 -3.03
CA GLU A 195 15.70 15.79 -3.34
C GLU A 195 14.31 16.33 -2.99
N HIS A 196 13.26 15.57 -3.29
CA HIS A 196 11.88 15.95 -2.94
C HIS A 196 11.69 16.06 -1.43
N ILE A 197 12.18 15.09 -0.65
CA ILE A 197 12.12 15.13 0.82
C ILE A 197 12.87 16.34 1.36
N MET A 198 14.11 16.52 0.91
CA MET A 198 14.97 17.64 1.36
C MET A 198 14.34 18.99 1.02
N THR A 199 13.81 19.15 -0.20
CA THR A 199 13.11 20.37 -0.60
C THR A 199 11.95 20.70 0.35
N ILE A 200 11.14 19.74 0.73
CA ILE A 200 10.02 19.98 1.66
C ILE A 200 10.53 20.42 3.03
N ILE A 201 11.57 19.76 3.56
CA ILE A 201 12.10 20.06 4.90
C ILE A 201 12.79 21.44 4.91
N ASP A 202 13.60 21.73 3.90
CA ASP A 202 14.39 22.95 3.80
C ASP A 202 13.52 24.18 3.47
N ASP A 203 12.53 24.05 2.59
CA ASP A 203 11.57 25.12 2.28
C ASP A 203 10.78 25.55 3.52
N ASN A 204 10.49 24.61 4.42
CA ASN A 204 9.89 24.91 5.71
C ASN A 204 10.90 25.36 6.77
N GLN A 205 12.21 25.34 6.50
CA GLN A 205 13.29 25.64 7.45
C GLN A 205 13.23 24.78 8.71
N THR A 206 12.83 23.52 8.56
CA THR A 206 12.69 22.59 9.69
C THR A 206 14.06 22.01 10.06
N PRO A 207 14.52 22.11 11.33
CA PRO A 207 15.78 21.48 11.72
C PRO A 207 15.68 19.95 11.58
N HIS A 208 16.60 19.36 10.83
CA HIS A 208 16.59 17.94 10.42
C HIS A 208 16.51 16.97 11.61
N GLN A 209 17.12 17.34 12.75
CA GLN A 209 17.12 16.53 13.96
C GLN A 209 15.72 16.21 14.53
N TYR A 210 14.69 16.96 14.15
CA TYR A 210 13.32 16.75 14.58
C TYR A 210 12.49 15.89 13.64
N ILE A 211 13.05 15.48 12.49
CA ILE A 211 12.40 14.62 11.52
C ILE A 211 12.99 13.21 11.57
N GLU A 212 12.14 12.23 11.52
CA GLU A 212 12.44 10.83 11.27
C GLU A 212 11.57 10.33 10.12
N ILE A 213 12.17 9.67 9.15
CA ILE A 213 11.42 9.03 8.05
C ILE A 213 11.29 7.55 8.39
N GLU A 214 10.05 7.10 8.48
CA GLU A 214 9.67 5.72 8.77
C GLU A 214 9.28 5.01 7.48
N LEU A 215 10.04 3.97 7.12
CA LEU A 215 9.90 3.25 5.85
C LEU A 215 9.34 1.86 6.11
N THR A 216 8.35 1.44 5.33
CA THR A 216 7.82 0.08 5.42
C THR A 216 8.79 -0.94 4.86
N GLU A 217 8.79 -2.17 5.41
CA GLU A 217 9.66 -3.26 4.97
C GLU A 217 9.51 -3.57 3.46
N THR A 218 10.62 -3.87 2.78
CA THR A 218 10.66 -4.24 1.36
C THR A 218 11.09 -5.69 1.16
N THR A 219 10.51 -6.37 0.17
CA THR A 219 10.70 -7.81 -0.05
C THR A 219 11.50 -8.18 -1.30
N THR A 220 11.92 -7.22 -2.12
CA THR A 220 12.67 -7.50 -3.37
C THR A 220 14.08 -6.92 -3.35
N ASP A 221 15.04 -7.58 -4.00
CA ASP A 221 16.44 -7.13 -4.09
C ASP A 221 16.60 -5.76 -4.76
N VAL A 222 15.76 -5.43 -5.72
CA VAL A 222 15.78 -4.12 -6.40
C VAL A 222 15.33 -3.03 -5.44
N ALA A 223 14.20 -3.24 -4.78
CA ALA A 223 13.69 -2.31 -3.78
C ALA A 223 14.67 -2.11 -2.60
N PHE A 224 15.49 -3.13 -2.28
CA PHE A 224 16.51 -3.04 -1.25
C PHE A 224 17.64 -2.07 -1.61
N LYS A 225 18.10 -2.04 -2.86
CA LYS A 225 19.11 -1.07 -3.31
C LYS A 225 18.60 0.37 -3.24
N ASP A 226 17.36 0.57 -3.67
CA ASP A 226 16.74 1.89 -3.62
C ASP A 226 16.52 2.34 -2.18
N LEU A 227 16.07 1.44 -1.30
CA LEU A 227 15.94 1.70 0.12
C LEU A 227 17.28 2.12 0.75
N LYS A 228 18.36 1.37 0.47
CA LYS A 228 19.72 1.77 0.93
C LYS A 228 20.09 3.18 0.47
N ARG A 229 19.93 3.48 -0.82
CA ARG A 229 20.23 4.79 -1.38
C ARG A 229 19.51 5.91 -0.61
N VAL A 230 18.22 5.73 -0.35
CA VAL A 230 17.41 6.72 0.35
C VAL A 230 17.84 6.85 1.81
N VAL A 231 17.98 5.73 2.54
CA VAL A 231 18.38 5.76 3.96
C VAL A 231 19.75 6.42 4.15
N TYR A 232 20.77 6.03 3.36
CA TYR A 232 22.10 6.64 3.45
C TYR A 232 22.06 8.13 3.09
N GLY A 233 21.26 8.51 2.10
CA GLY A 233 21.10 9.93 1.74
C GLY A 233 20.49 10.75 2.87
N LEU A 234 19.40 10.28 3.48
CA LEU A 234 18.74 10.96 4.59
C LEU A 234 19.66 11.09 5.82
N GLN A 235 20.39 10.03 6.14
CA GLN A 235 21.33 10.06 7.26
C GLN A 235 22.50 10.99 7.04
N ALA A 236 23.01 11.11 5.80
CA ALA A 236 24.05 12.06 5.46
C ALA A 236 23.60 13.53 5.69
N GLU A 237 22.29 13.79 5.55
CA GLU A 237 21.68 15.09 5.84
C GLU A 237 21.24 15.24 7.32
N GLY A 238 21.52 14.25 8.17
CA GLY A 238 21.20 14.29 9.61
C GLY A 238 19.75 13.97 9.94
N ILE A 239 19.02 13.38 8.99
CA ILE A 239 17.63 12.91 9.21
C ILE A 239 17.67 11.45 9.66
N SER A 240 16.96 11.18 10.76
CA SER A 240 16.83 9.82 11.29
C SER A 240 15.91 8.97 10.40
N THR A 241 16.18 7.67 10.38
CA THR A 241 15.38 6.70 9.63
C THR A 241 15.06 5.48 10.49
N SER A 242 13.85 4.98 10.39
CA SER A 242 13.39 3.74 11.03
C SER A 242 12.62 2.85 10.04
N VAL A 243 12.47 1.59 10.39
CA VAL A 243 11.66 0.64 9.63
C VAL A 243 10.40 0.29 10.43
N ASP A 244 9.25 0.35 9.75
CA ASP A 244 7.97 -0.07 10.31
C ASP A 244 7.56 -1.46 9.81
N ASP A 245 6.63 -2.11 10.54
CA ASP A 245 6.06 -3.42 10.23
C ASP A 245 7.10 -4.55 10.09
N PHE A 246 8.24 -4.44 10.79
CA PHE A 246 9.30 -5.44 10.73
C PHE A 246 8.81 -6.81 11.19
N GLY A 247 9.01 -7.84 10.33
CA GLY A 247 8.67 -9.24 10.64
C GLY A 247 7.29 -9.69 10.19
N ILE A 248 6.49 -8.82 9.57
CA ILE A 248 5.17 -9.20 9.03
C ILE A 248 5.31 -9.87 7.65
N GLY A 249 6.42 -9.60 6.93
CA GLY A 249 6.73 -10.20 5.63
C GLY A 249 7.88 -11.21 5.67
N TYR A 250 8.48 -11.49 4.52
CA TYR A 250 9.74 -12.23 4.42
C TYR A 250 10.91 -11.33 4.81
N SER A 251 10.93 -10.88 6.05
CA SER A 251 12.00 -10.02 6.58
C SER A 251 13.34 -10.67 6.38
N SER A 252 14.13 -10.18 5.46
CA SER A 252 15.50 -10.62 5.43
C SER A 252 16.22 -9.97 6.60
N LEU A 253 16.74 -10.74 7.54
CA LEU A 253 17.69 -10.31 8.58
C LEU A 253 18.83 -9.47 7.97
N ASN A 254 19.03 -9.55 6.66
CA ASN A 254 19.93 -8.73 5.87
C ASN A 254 19.55 -7.24 5.93
N LEU A 255 18.26 -6.91 6.01
CA LEU A 255 17.78 -5.53 6.05
C LEU A 255 18.24 -4.81 7.32
N ILE A 256 18.15 -5.49 8.48
CA ILE A 256 18.67 -4.96 9.75
C ILE A 256 20.19 -4.89 9.75
N ARG A 257 20.87 -5.92 9.19
CA ARG A 257 22.32 -6.01 9.25
C ARG A 257 23.01 -5.03 8.31
N GLU A 258 22.40 -4.72 7.17
CA GLU A 258 23.07 -3.97 6.11
C GLU A 258 22.66 -2.49 6.04
N ILE A 259 21.59 -2.10 6.71
CA ILE A 259 21.16 -0.70 6.79
C ILE A 259 21.38 -0.19 8.22
N PRO A 260 22.10 0.90 8.40
CA PRO A 260 22.34 1.49 9.72
C PRO A 260 21.09 2.28 10.16
N TRP A 261 20.09 1.58 10.68
CA TRP A 261 18.93 2.21 11.30
C TRP A 261 19.32 2.97 12.58
N ASN A 262 18.62 4.06 12.88
CA ASN A 262 18.87 4.87 14.08
C ASN A 262 18.11 4.33 15.29
#